data_c172e709a632241462122eeac48de8d4
#
_entry.id   c172e709a632241462122eeac48de8d4
#
_cell.length_a   1.000
_cell.length_b   1.000
_cell.length_c   1.000
_cell.angle_alpha   90.00
_cell.angle_beta   90.00
_cell.angle_gamma   90.00
#
_symmetry.space_group_name_H-M   'P 1'
#
loop_
_entity.id
_entity.type
_entity.pdbx_description
1 polymer ?
#
loop_
_entity_poly.entity_id
_entity_poly.type
_entity_poly.pdbx_seq_one_letter_code
_entity_poly.pdbx_strand_id
1 'polypeptide(L)'
;MNTEGAEVWMCRIVERYSDMLLRLAYSRLQSTADAEDCVQEVYLKLLRLHPAFRDAAHEKAWLIRVTLNQASDFTRARRRQAAAIDALPAPAAAEVTPLLSAVRALPDKYAAVLHLHYYEGYSIREIAELLALPAATVGTRLSRGRAKLKAILEEDFDELE
;
A
#
# COMPACT_ATOMS: atom_id res chain seq x y z
N MET A 1 -29.57 -3.62 4.50
CA MET A 1 -28.96 -4.22 5.70
C MET A 1 -29.34 -3.35 6.90
N ASN A 2 -29.81 -3.94 7.98
CA ASN A 2 -30.09 -3.19 9.20
C ASN A 2 -28.78 -2.80 9.90
N THR A 3 -28.85 -1.88 10.87
CA THR A 3 -27.68 -1.37 11.58
C THR A 3 -26.85 -2.49 12.23
N GLU A 4 -27.53 -3.46 12.83
CA GLU A 4 -26.90 -4.60 13.50
C GLU A 4 -26.12 -5.49 12.50
N GLY A 5 -26.68 -5.75 11.33
CA GLY A 5 -26.01 -6.49 10.27
C GLY A 5 -24.80 -5.74 9.72
N ALA A 6 -24.87 -4.42 9.62
CA ALA A 6 -23.76 -3.59 9.17
C ALA A 6 -22.59 -3.60 10.17
N GLU A 7 -22.89 -3.55 11.47
CA GLU A 7 -21.86 -3.63 12.51
C GLU A 7 -21.13 -4.98 12.52
N VAL A 8 -21.86 -6.08 12.42
CA VAL A 8 -21.30 -7.44 12.36
C VAL A 8 -20.40 -7.59 11.13
N TRP A 9 -20.87 -7.10 9.98
CA TRP A 9 -20.12 -7.14 8.73
C TRP A 9 -18.80 -6.35 8.82
N MET A 10 -18.86 -5.13 9.37
CA MET A 10 -17.66 -4.30 9.56
C MET A 10 -16.67 -4.92 10.53
N CYS A 11 -17.15 -5.45 11.65
CA CYS A 11 -16.28 -6.12 12.63
C CYS A 11 -15.52 -7.28 11.98
N ARG A 12 -16.21 -8.08 11.17
CA ARG A 12 -15.60 -9.20 10.45
C ARG A 12 -14.50 -8.72 9.49
N ILE A 13 -14.75 -7.66 8.75
CA ILE A 13 -13.77 -7.09 7.81
C ILE A 13 -12.56 -6.53 8.57
N VAL A 14 -12.80 -5.75 9.61
CA VAL A 14 -11.74 -5.17 10.44
C VAL A 14 -10.86 -6.27 11.05
N GLU A 15 -11.43 -7.28 11.66
CA GLU A 15 -10.69 -8.39 12.26
C GLU A 15 -9.89 -9.18 11.22
N ARG A 16 -10.47 -9.40 10.06
CA ARG A 16 -9.85 -10.25 9.03
C ARG A 16 -8.73 -9.56 8.26
N TYR A 17 -8.87 -8.27 7.96
CA TYR A 17 -8.01 -7.59 6.98
C TYR A 17 -7.11 -6.49 7.56
N SER A 18 -7.34 -6.00 8.76
CA SER A 18 -6.63 -4.82 9.28
C SER A 18 -5.12 -4.99 9.28
N ASP A 19 -4.60 -6.12 9.72
CA ASP A 19 -3.14 -6.34 9.77
C ASP A 19 -2.52 -6.25 8.37
N MET A 20 -3.13 -6.90 7.39
CA MET A 20 -2.66 -6.88 6.01
C MET A 20 -2.73 -5.47 5.41
N LEU A 21 -3.85 -4.77 5.60
CA LEU A 21 -4.03 -3.42 5.08
C LEU A 21 -3.08 -2.42 5.72
N LEU A 22 -2.82 -2.55 7.02
CA LEU A 22 -1.85 -1.72 7.74
C LEU A 22 -0.43 -1.95 7.24
N ARG A 23 -0.03 -3.21 7.03
CA ARG A 23 1.27 -3.51 6.44
C ARG A 23 1.42 -2.92 5.05
N LEU A 24 0.40 -3.04 4.22
CA LEU A 24 0.37 -2.52 2.85
C LEU A 24 0.49 -0.98 2.85
N ALA A 25 -0.31 -0.31 3.66
CA ALA A 25 -0.26 1.14 3.80
C ALA A 25 1.10 1.60 4.37
N TYR A 26 1.61 0.93 5.40
CA TYR A 26 2.89 1.26 6.00
C TYR A 26 4.06 1.11 5.02
N SER A 27 4.02 0.12 4.14
CA SER A 27 5.06 -0.06 3.11
C SER A 27 5.21 1.16 2.20
N ARG A 28 4.13 1.92 2.01
CA ARG A 28 4.12 3.14 1.18
C ARG A 28 4.35 4.41 1.99
N LEU A 29 3.80 4.49 3.18
CA LEU A 29 3.76 5.73 3.97
C LEU A 29 4.89 5.80 5.00
N GLN A 30 5.39 4.67 5.46
CA GLN A 30 6.48 4.54 6.45
C GLN A 30 6.24 5.34 7.74
N SER A 31 4.99 5.49 8.10
CA SER A 31 4.53 6.11 9.33
C SER A 31 3.34 5.30 9.84
N THR A 32 3.42 4.82 11.06
CA THR A 32 2.33 4.07 11.69
C THR A 32 1.06 4.90 11.77
N ALA A 33 1.18 6.16 12.18
CA ALA A 33 0.05 7.07 12.28
C ALA A 33 -0.63 7.28 10.93
N ASP A 34 0.14 7.48 9.87
CA ASP A 34 -0.40 7.67 8.52
C ASP A 34 -1.01 6.39 7.96
N ALA A 35 -0.40 5.25 8.23
CA ALA A 35 -0.96 3.95 7.83
C ALA A 35 -2.32 3.72 8.50
N GLU A 36 -2.44 4.00 9.78
CA GLU A 36 -3.70 3.92 10.51
C GLU A 36 -4.76 4.86 9.94
N ASP A 37 -4.40 6.11 9.67
CA ASP A 37 -5.29 7.09 9.04
C ASP A 37 -5.74 6.64 7.66
N CYS A 38 -4.81 6.10 6.86
CA CYS A 38 -5.09 5.56 5.55
C CYS A 38 -6.13 4.42 5.61
N VAL A 39 -5.92 3.46 6.50
CA VAL A 39 -6.83 2.32 6.67
C VAL A 39 -8.19 2.77 7.19
N GLN A 40 -8.23 3.74 8.10
CA GLN A 40 -9.50 4.34 8.55
C GLN A 40 -10.28 4.94 7.38
N GLU A 41 -9.61 5.68 6.50
CA GLU A 41 -10.26 6.23 5.30
C GLU A 41 -10.78 5.13 4.38
N VAL A 42 -10.07 4.01 4.25
CA VAL A 42 -10.56 2.85 3.50
C VAL A 42 -11.85 2.30 4.11
N TYR A 43 -11.90 2.16 5.43
CA TYR A 43 -13.10 1.69 6.12
C TYR A 43 -14.27 2.67 6.02
N LEU A 44 -14.00 3.97 6.07
CA LEU A 44 -15.02 4.99 5.86
C LEU A 44 -15.60 4.92 4.43
N LYS A 45 -14.75 4.70 3.43
CA LYS A 45 -15.20 4.47 2.06
C LYS A 45 -16.04 3.21 1.93
N LEU A 46 -15.63 2.14 2.60
CA LEU A 46 -16.37 0.88 2.63
C LEU A 46 -17.79 1.07 3.18
N LEU A 47 -17.90 1.79 4.30
CA LEU A 47 -19.18 2.11 4.92
C LEU A 47 -20.06 2.99 4.03
N ARG A 48 -19.46 3.97 3.37
CA ARG A 48 -20.19 4.92 2.52
C ARG A 48 -20.67 4.28 1.22
N LEU A 49 -19.80 3.52 0.55
CA LEU A 49 -20.08 2.93 -0.75
C LEU A 49 -20.84 1.62 -0.68
N HIS A 50 -20.70 0.89 0.40
CA HIS A 50 -21.38 -0.39 0.64
C HIS A 50 -21.32 -1.33 -0.57
N PRO A 51 -20.12 -1.65 -1.09
CA PRO A 51 -20.02 -2.43 -2.31
C PRO A 51 -20.54 -3.85 -2.12
N ALA A 52 -21.16 -4.40 -3.16
CA ALA A 52 -21.60 -5.78 -3.18
C ALA A 52 -20.46 -6.66 -3.69
N PHE A 53 -19.94 -7.53 -2.82
CA PHE A 53 -18.86 -8.45 -3.18
C PHE A 53 -19.43 -9.81 -3.61
N ARG A 54 -18.89 -10.34 -4.71
CA ARG A 54 -19.29 -11.66 -5.23
C ARG A 54 -18.81 -12.81 -4.33
N ASP A 55 -17.61 -12.65 -3.77
CA ASP A 55 -16.94 -13.65 -2.95
C ASP A 55 -15.85 -12.98 -2.10
N ALA A 56 -15.16 -13.77 -1.28
CA ALA A 56 -14.08 -13.29 -0.43
C ALA A 56 -12.89 -12.77 -1.23
N ALA A 57 -12.59 -13.35 -2.38
CA ALA A 57 -11.49 -12.90 -3.24
C ALA A 57 -11.77 -11.52 -3.82
N HIS A 58 -13.00 -11.25 -4.24
CA HIS A 58 -13.42 -9.93 -4.72
C HIS A 58 -13.35 -8.87 -3.60
N GLU A 59 -13.81 -9.21 -2.41
CA GLU A 59 -13.74 -8.35 -1.23
C GLU A 59 -12.29 -7.96 -0.91
N LYS A 60 -11.40 -8.94 -0.84
CA LYS A 60 -9.98 -8.73 -0.59
C LYS A 60 -9.31 -7.86 -1.66
N ALA A 61 -9.57 -8.15 -2.92
CA ALA A 61 -9.03 -7.38 -4.05
C ALA A 61 -9.48 -5.91 -3.99
N TRP A 62 -10.74 -5.66 -3.67
CA TRP A 62 -11.27 -4.31 -3.52
C TRP A 62 -10.54 -3.56 -2.40
N LEU A 63 -10.39 -4.19 -1.23
CA LEU A 63 -9.71 -3.60 -0.08
C LEU A 63 -8.25 -3.27 -0.39
N ILE A 64 -7.53 -4.17 -1.05
CA ILE A 64 -6.14 -3.95 -1.45
C ILE A 64 -6.04 -2.76 -2.41
N ARG A 65 -6.85 -2.72 -3.46
CA ARG A 65 -6.83 -1.64 -4.45
C ARG A 65 -7.17 -0.28 -3.84
N VAL A 66 -8.18 -0.23 -3.01
CA VAL A 66 -8.59 1.03 -2.36
C VAL A 66 -7.50 1.49 -1.38
N THR A 67 -6.87 0.58 -0.65
CA THR A 67 -5.77 0.92 0.26
C THR A 67 -4.56 1.48 -0.51
N LEU A 68 -4.17 0.86 -1.61
CA LEU A 68 -3.08 1.36 -2.45
C LEU A 68 -3.39 2.75 -3.02
N ASN A 69 -4.61 2.95 -3.50
CA ASN A 69 -5.05 4.25 -4.02
C ASN A 69 -5.07 5.30 -2.91
N GLN A 70 -5.54 4.95 -1.73
CA GLN A 70 -5.57 5.86 -0.59
C GLN A 70 -4.16 6.25 -0.14
N ALA A 71 -3.23 5.31 -0.10
CA ALA A 71 -1.84 5.59 0.23
C ALA A 71 -1.18 6.52 -0.80
N SER A 72 -1.47 6.33 -2.08
CA SER A 72 -1.00 7.23 -3.15
C SER A 72 -1.56 8.64 -2.98
N ASP A 73 -2.83 8.77 -2.63
CA ASP A 73 -3.47 10.07 -2.36
C ASP A 73 -2.83 10.78 -1.16
N PHE A 74 -2.53 10.05 -0.10
CA PHE A 74 -1.80 10.57 1.07
C PHE A 74 -0.44 11.13 0.68
N THR A 75 0.32 10.37 -0.09
CA THR A 75 1.66 10.78 -0.54
C THR A 75 1.59 12.04 -1.38
N ARG A 76 0.65 12.13 -2.32
CA ARG A 76 0.47 13.32 -3.16
C ARG A 76 0.06 14.54 -2.35
N ALA A 77 -0.85 14.38 -1.38
CA ALA A 77 -1.29 15.45 -0.50
C ALA A 77 -0.11 16.00 0.32
N ARG A 78 0.74 15.13 0.85
CA ARG A 78 1.94 15.52 1.59
C ARG A 78 2.96 16.27 0.74
N ARG A 79 3.20 15.83 -0.49
CA ARG A 79 4.08 16.51 -1.43
C ARG A 79 3.58 17.93 -1.73
N ARG A 80 2.27 18.10 -1.90
CA ARG A 80 1.68 19.44 -2.12
C ARG A 80 1.82 20.33 -0.89
N GLN A 81 1.63 19.79 0.31
CA GLN A 81 1.84 20.54 1.55
C GLN A 81 3.30 20.96 1.73
N ALA A 82 4.23 20.06 1.49
CA ALA A 82 5.66 20.34 1.55
C ALA A 82 6.08 21.44 0.56
N ALA A 83 5.54 21.42 -0.65
CA ALA A 83 5.79 22.44 -1.66
C ALA A 83 5.20 23.80 -1.28
N ALA A 84 4.07 23.83 -0.54
CA ALA A 84 3.38 25.04 -0.12
C ALA A 84 3.99 25.70 1.12
N ILE A 85 4.71 24.96 1.97
CA ILE A 85 5.15 25.39 3.30
C ILE A 85 6.66 25.59 3.40
N ASP A 86 7.43 25.52 2.31
CA ASP A 86 8.92 25.53 2.38
C ASP A 86 9.40 24.46 3.39
N ALA A 87 9.21 23.25 3.01
CA ALA A 87 9.52 21.98 3.66
C ALA A 87 10.20 22.02 5.03
N LEU A 88 9.42 21.91 6.09
CA LEU A 88 9.91 21.31 7.31
C LEU A 88 10.20 19.82 6.99
N PRO A 89 11.41 19.32 7.33
CA PRO A 89 11.68 17.91 7.13
C PRO A 89 10.62 17.07 7.86
N ALA A 90 10.14 16.03 7.20
CA ALA A 90 9.24 15.07 7.82
C ALA A 90 9.84 14.62 9.16
N PRO A 91 9.06 14.53 10.25
CA PRO A 91 9.59 13.98 11.49
C PRO A 91 10.26 12.67 11.20
N ALA A 92 11.49 12.50 11.69
CA ALA A 92 12.27 11.29 11.50
C ALA A 92 11.42 10.11 11.95
N ALA A 93 10.95 9.33 11.00
CA ALA A 93 10.29 8.07 11.30
C ALA A 93 11.30 7.19 12.02
N ALA A 94 10.87 6.56 13.11
CA ALA A 94 11.70 5.62 13.84
C ALA A 94 12.29 4.58 12.86
N GLU A 95 13.61 4.49 12.85
CA GLU A 95 14.41 3.47 12.17
C GLU A 95 13.95 3.13 10.74
N VAL A 96 14.14 4.06 9.81
CA VAL A 96 13.97 3.77 8.39
C VAL A 96 15.21 2.98 7.93
N THR A 97 15.04 1.68 7.69
CA THR A 97 16.12 0.88 7.12
C THR A 97 16.40 1.35 5.69
N PRO A 98 17.63 1.17 5.16
CA PRO A 98 17.94 1.49 3.76
C PRO A 98 16.97 0.84 2.77
N LEU A 99 16.55 -0.40 3.06
CA LEU A 99 15.59 -1.12 2.23
C LEU A 99 14.23 -0.44 2.20
N LEU A 100 13.69 -0.05 3.35
CA LEU A 100 12.38 0.65 3.42
C LEU A 100 12.44 2.00 2.71
N SER A 101 13.54 2.74 2.90
CA SER A 101 13.76 4.01 2.21
C SER A 101 13.81 3.83 0.69
N ALA A 102 14.51 2.80 0.21
CA ALA A 102 14.61 2.47 -1.20
C ALA A 102 13.24 2.08 -1.80
N VAL A 103 12.47 1.27 -1.09
CA VAL A 103 11.11 0.88 -1.52
C VAL A 103 10.21 2.12 -1.61
N ARG A 104 10.31 3.04 -0.65
CA ARG A 104 9.55 4.29 -0.66
C ARG A 104 9.89 5.18 -1.85
N ALA A 105 11.15 5.16 -2.30
CA ALA A 105 11.60 5.93 -3.45
C ALA A 105 11.09 5.37 -4.78
N LEU A 106 10.62 4.12 -4.81
CA LEU A 106 10.08 3.51 -6.02
C LEU A 106 8.73 4.12 -6.41
N PRO A 107 8.43 4.20 -7.72
CA PRO A 107 7.06 4.47 -8.17
C PRO A 107 6.07 3.46 -7.58
N ASP A 108 4.88 3.92 -7.27
CA ASP A 108 3.83 3.11 -6.62
C ASP A 108 3.56 1.79 -7.33
N LYS A 109 3.54 1.78 -8.65
CA LYS A 109 3.27 0.59 -9.45
C LYS A 109 4.29 -0.54 -9.23
N TYR A 110 5.54 -0.20 -8.96
CA TYR A 110 6.60 -1.19 -8.68
C TYR A 110 6.57 -1.62 -7.22
N ALA A 111 6.44 -0.68 -6.32
CA ALA A 111 6.40 -0.95 -4.89
C ALA A 111 5.22 -1.86 -4.51
N ALA A 112 4.05 -1.64 -5.12
CA ALA A 112 2.86 -2.44 -4.86
C ALA A 112 3.07 -3.92 -5.21
N VAL A 113 3.56 -4.22 -6.40
CA VAL A 113 3.78 -5.62 -6.83
C VAL A 113 4.91 -6.28 -6.04
N LEU A 114 5.97 -5.54 -5.69
CA LEU A 114 7.05 -6.06 -4.86
C LEU A 114 6.55 -6.43 -3.47
N HIS A 115 5.78 -5.57 -2.83
CA HIS A 115 5.19 -5.85 -1.51
C HIS A 115 4.28 -7.08 -1.55
N LEU A 116 3.38 -7.13 -2.51
CA LEU A 116 2.43 -8.23 -2.63
C LEU A 116 3.11 -9.57 -2.91
N HIS A 117 4.15 -9.57 -3.72
CA HIS A 117 4.85 -10.79 -4.07
C HIS A 117 5.81 -11.27 -2.97
N TYR A 118 6.72 -10.39 -2.53
CA TYR A 118 7.80 -10.77 -1.59
C TYR A 118 7.39 -10.74 -0.14
N TYR A 119 6.53 -9.83 0.25
CA TYR A 119 6.12 -9.70 1.65
C TYR A 119 4.84 -10.47 1.97
N GLU A 120 3.81 -10.31 1.14
CA GLU A 120 2.52 -10.98 1.36
C GLU A 120 2.46 -12.38 0.74
N GLY A 121 3.42 -12.75 -0.10
CA GLY A 121 3.54 -14.11 -0.61
C GLY A 121 2.62 -14.47 -1.77
N TYR A 122 2.06 -13.48 -2.46
CA TYR A 122 1.19 -13.75 -3.61
C TYR A 122 1.99 -14.10 -4.86
N SER A 123 1.48 -15.04 -5.64
CA SER A 123 2.03 -15.37 -6.96
C SER A 123 1.75 -14.24 -7.96
N ILE A 124 2.46 -14.22 -9.07
CA ILE A 124 2.21 -13.28 -10.18
C ILE A 124 0.75 -13.37 -10.64
N ARG A 125 0.22 -14.56 -10.75
CA ARG A 125 -1.16 -14.80 -11.16
C ARG A 125 -2.16 -14.21 -10.16
N GLU A 126 -1.93 -14.44 -8.88
CA GLU A 126 -2.76 -13.90 -7.82
C GLU A 126 -2.73 -12.37 -7.80
N ILE A 127 -1.55 -11.76 -7.97
CA ILE A 127 -1.40 -10.31 -8.05
C ILE A 127 -2.13 -9.75 -9.27
N ALA A 128 -2.04 -10.42 -10.41
CA ALA A 128 -2.75 -10.04 -11.62
C ALA A 128 -4.27 -9.97 -11.37
N GLU A 129 -4.81 -10.96 -10.68
CA GLU A 129 -6.22 -10.96 -10.28
C GLU A 129 -6.55 -9.88 -9.27
N LEU A 130 -5.72 -9.70 -8.23
CA LEU A 130 -5.92 -8.69 -7.18
C LEU A 130 -5.92 -7.26 -7.76
N LEU A 131 -5.01 -6.96 -8.66
CA LEU A 131 -4.84 -5.62 -9.22
C LEU A 131 -5.58 -5.41 -10.54
N ALA A 132 -6.24 -6.44 -11.05
CA ALA A 132 -6.94 -6.42 -12.35
C ALA A 132 -5.98 -6.03 -13.49
N LEU A 133 -4.81 -6.66 -13.53
CA LEU A 133 -3.76 -6.44 -14.53
C LEU A 133 -3.45 -7.76 -15.26
N PRO A 134 -2.94 -7.68 -16.50
CA PRO A 134 -2.39 -8.88 -17.15
C PRO A 134 -1.19 -9.44 -16.37
N ALA A 135 -1.06 -10.75 -16.31
CA ALA A 135 0.07 -11.42 -15.64
C ALA A 135 1.42 -10.97 -16.20
N ALA A 136 1.52 -10.77 -17.51
CA ALA A 136 2.73 -10.25 -18.17
C ALA A 136 3.11 -8.86 -17.65
N THR A 137 2.14 -8.00 -17.39
CA THR A 137 2.36 -6.67 -16.81
C THR A 137 2.91 -6.78 -15.39
N VAL A 138 2.35 -7.67 -14.58
CA VAL A 138 2.83 -7.91 -13.21
C VAL A 138 4.28 -8.42 -13.25
N GLY A 139 4.59 -9.37 -14.10
CA GLY A 139 5.95 -9.91 -14.27
C GLY A 139 6.96 -8.82 -14.69
N THR A 140 6.57 -7.98 -15.62
CA THR A 140 7.41 -6.84 -16.07
C THR A 140 7.63 -5.84 -14.94
N ARG A 141 6.59 -5.51 -14.19
CA ARG A 141 6.69 -4.60 -13.03
C ARG A 141 7.58 -5.16 -11.93
N LEU A 142 7.49 -6.45 -11.65
CA LEU A 142 8.39 -7.12 -10.70
C LEU A 142 9.84 -7.05 -11.14
N SER A 143 10.12 -7.38 -12.40
CA SER A 143 11.46 -7.36 -12.96
C SER A 143 12.05 -5.95 -12.95
N ARG A 144 11.32 -4.95 -13.42
CA ARG A 144 11.76 -3.55 -13.43
C ARG A 144 11.87 -2.97 -12.03
N GLY A 145 10.95 -3.33 -11.15
CA GLY A 145 10.98 -2.91 -9.74
C GLY A 145 12.21 -3.43 -9.03
N ARG A 146 12.56 -4.70 -9.22
CA ARG A 146 13.79 -5.29 -8.66
C ARG A 146 15.04 -4.59 -9.17
N ALA A 147 15.10 -4.30 -10.46
CA ALA A 147 16.25 -3.60 -11.07
C ALA A 147 16.41 -2.19 -10.50
N LYS A 148 15.31 -1.45 -10.36
CA LYS A 148 15.34 -0.10 -9.77
C LYS A 148 15.71 -0.13 -8.29
N LEU A 149 15.16 -1.08 -7.54
CA LEU A 149 15.47 -1.25 -6.12
C LEU A 149 16.96 -1.55 -5.93
N LYS A 150 17.50 -2.45 -6.72
CA LYS A 150 18.93 -2.79 -6.71
C LYS A 150 19.80 -1.56 -6.99
N ALA A 151 19.46 -0.77 -7.99
CA ALA A 151 20.19 0.44 -8.34
C ALA A 151 20.20 1.46 -7.19
N ILE A 152 19.06 1.68 -6.54
CA ILE A 152 18.95 2.59 -5.40
C ILE A 152 19.80 2.10 -4.22
N LEU A 153 19.75 0.81 -3.91
CA LEU A 153 20.53 0.22 -2.82
C LEU A 153 22.03 0.26 -3.08
N GLU A 154 22.47 0.06 -4.31
CA GLU A 154 23.87 0.16 -4.69
C GLU A 154 24.40 1.59 -4.54
N GLU A 155 23.62 2.60 -4.93
CA GLU A 155 23.96 4.00 -4.74
C GLU A 155 24.09 4.35 -3.25
N ASP A 156 23.18 3.90 -2.42
CA ASP A 156 23.21 4.12 -0.96
C ASP A 156 24.45 3.48 -0.32
N PHE A 157 24.87 2.30 -0.77
CA PHE A 157 26.06 1.63 -0.26
C PHE A 157 27.36 2.32 -0.72
N ASP A 158 27.39 2.84 -1.93
CA ASP A 158 28.55 3.58 -2.45
C ASP A 158 28.78 4.90 -1.71
N GLU A 159 27.70 5.55 -1.26
CA GLU A 159 27.80 6.77 -0.44
C GLU A 159 28.33 6.51 0.98
N LEU A 160 28.24 5.26 1.47
CA LEU A 160 28.71 4.88 2.80
C LEU A 160 30.20 4.46 2.83
N GLU A 161 30.84 4.28 1.70
CA GLU A 161 32.26 4.03 1.55
C GLU A 161 33.04 5.35 1.37
#